data_8eafc78f8ca1efb9f76409cd37c3678d
#
_entry.id   8eafc78f8ca1efb9f76409cd37c3678d
#
_cell.length_a   1.000
_cell.length_b   1.000
_cell.length_c   1.000
_cell.angle_alpha   90.00
_cell.angle_beta   90.00
_cell.angle_gamma   90.00
#
_symmetry.space_group_name_H-M   'P 1'
#
loop_
_entity.id
_entity.type
_entity.pdbx_description
1 polymer ?
#
loop_
_entity_poly.entity_id
_entity_poly.type
_entity_poly.pdbx_seq_one_letter_code
_entity_poly.pdbx_strand_id
1 'polypeptide(L)'
;EDDFQFVLCEGCRQESPDLKLLTCLHTLCLSCLSKSKPMGQCPVCQTAILQASGIPDMDNLLFTSLQAKLKVYKKIIDEVDLFCNNCKKAGEFWCSECEDFFCITCFEAHRCYLKRDSHEAKRVMDIRAGSATDFLKGTRGTSNLFCSNPTHKSQTASIYCPTCEKAMCCSCALLDSQHTSFRDIRAESRRRQEELSAMSRELKRNRSGFEAAYAELQDEAARLERAQRETRELIGQRVEQLVRWIRREEEELLGLVEARQEQGRQELARELRRMEGVLRRMEAGERLVEKMNLYGTEQEVMDMQPFIKDSLQELRRLQPAAAGERGQPGDMAECRARLQAL
;
A
#
# COMPACT_ATOMS: atom_id res chain seq x y z
N GLU A 1 -22.18 10.49 -21.14
CA GLU A 1 -20.99 9.88 -21.79
C GLU A 1 -20.35 8.76 -20.95
N ASP A 2 -20.50 8.74 -19.64
CA ASP A 2 -19.86 7.73 -18.78
C ASP A 2 -20.53 6.34 -18.74
N ASP A 3 -21.75 6.21 -19.26
CA ASP A 3 -22.56 5.00 -19.09
C ASP A 3 -22.08 3.77 -19.89
N PHE A 4 -21.15 3.93 -20.85
CA PHE A 4 -20.72 2.84 -21.74
C PHE A 4 -19.24 2.49 -21.65
N GLN A 5 -18.55 2.93 -20.62
CA GLN A 5 -17.13 2.56 -20.42
C GLN A 5 -16.94 1.05 -20.20
N PHE A 6 -17.98 0.33 -19.83
CA PHE A 6 -17.94 -1.12 -19.63
C PHE A 6 -17.70 -1.93 -20.91
N VAL A 7 -18.00 -1.36 -22.11
CA VAL A 7 -17.74 -2.04 -23.40
C VAL A 7 -16.33 -1.82 -23.92
N LEU A 8 -15.50 -1.10 -23.18
CA LEU A 8 -14.10 -0.85 -23.53
C LEU A 8 -13.19 -1.92 -22.96
N CYS A 9 -12.00 -2.08 -23.54
CA CYS A 9 -10.96 -2.90 -22.96
C CYS A 9 -10.62 -2.43 -21.53
N GLU A 10 -10.70 -3.30 -20.54
CA GLU A 10 -10.45 -2.95 -19.14
C GLU A 10 -8.97 -2.61 -18.86
N GLY A 11 -8.06 -3.02 -19.75
CA GLY A 11 -6.64 -2.70 -19.63
C GLY A 11 -6.26 -1.32 -20.16
N CYS A 12 -6.65 -0.98 -21.40
CA CYS A 12 -6.28 0.29 -22.04
C CYS A 12 -7.42 1.32 -22.12
N ARG A 13 -8.63 0.94 -21.71
CA ARG A 13 -9.83 1.79 -21.75
C ARG A 13 -10.18 2.30 -23.15
N GLN A 14 -9.85 1.53 -24.19
CA GLN A 14 -10.11 1.86 -25.59
C GLN A 14 -11.06 0.86 -26.23
N GLU A 15 -11.79 1.31 -27.27
CA GLU A 15 -12.55 0.41 -28.14
C GLU A 15 -11.59 -0.50 -28.91
N SER A 16 -11.95 -1.76 -29.05
CA SER A 16 -11.20 -2.73 -29.86
C SER A 16 -12.16 -3.74 -30.47
N PRO A 17 -11.98 -4.13 -31.75
CA PRO A 17 -12.79 -5.17 -32.35
C PRO A 17 -12.49 -6.56 -31.79
N ASP A 18 -11.31 -6.76 -31.22
CA ASP A 18 -10.80 -8.07 -30.78
C ASP A 18 -10.80 -8.16 -29.24
N LEU A 19 -11.97 -8.03 -28.63
CA LEU A 19 -12.15 -8.15 -27.19
C LEU A 19 -12.30 -9.62 -26.80
N LYS A 20 -11.44 -10.09 -25.92
CA LYS A 20 -11.45 -11.44 -25.34
C LYS A 20 -12.01 -11.44 -23.93
N LEU A 21 -12.89 -12.39 -23.64
CA LEU A 21 -13.41 -12.65 -22.29
C LEU A 21 -12.52 -13.68 -21.60
N LEU A 22 -11.94 -13.29 -20.46
CA LEU A 22 -11.09 -14.16 -19.66
C LEU A 22 -11.90 -15.03 -18.70
N THR A 23 -11.31 -16.11 -18.20
CA THR A 23 -11.91 -16.98 -17.17
C THR A 23 -12.18 -16.24 -15.85
N CYS A 24 -11.45 -15.16 -15.57
CA CYS A 24 -11.70 -14.25 -14.45
C CYS A 24 -12.78 -13.20 -14.75
N LEU A 25 -13.47 -13.31 -15.87
CA LEU A 25 -14.55 -12.44 -16.36
C LEU A 25 -14.12 -11.01 -16.75
N HIS A 26 -12.83 -10.69 -16.74
CA HIS A 26 -12.32 -9.45 -17.31
C HIS A 26 -12.27 -9.52 -18.84
N THR A 27 -12.48 -8.38 -19.49
CA THR A 27 -12.48 -8.26 -20.95
C THR A 27 -11.33 -7.40 -21.43
N LEU A 28 -10.45 -7.97 -22.26
CA LEU A 28 -9.23 -7.33 -22.71
C LEU A 28 -9.06 -7.45 -24.23
N CYS A 29 -8.44 -6.44 -24.85
CA CYS A 29 -8.05 -6.51 -26.25
C CYS A 29 -6.77 -7.36 -26.41
N LEU A 30 -6.55 -7.90 -27.61
CA LEU A 30 -5.37 -8.70 -27.92
C LEU A 30 -4.06 -7.97 -27.65
N SER A 31 -4.01 -6.65 -27.89
CA SER A 31 -2.81 -5.86 -27.66
C SER A 31 -2.46 -5.72 -26.16
N CYS A 32 -3.46 -5.66 -25.28
CA CYS A 32 -3.24 -5.68 -23.83
C CYS A 32 -2.80 -7.05 -23.33
N LEU A 33 -3.35 -8.12 -23.87
CA LEU A 33 -2.97 -9.48 -23.54
C LEU A 33 -1.53 -9.80 -23.97
N SER A 34 -1.12 -9.37 -25.16
CA SER A 34 0.24 -9.60 -25.67
C SER A 34 1.32 -8.76 -24.98
N LYS A 35 0.97 -7.59 -24.45
CA LYS A 35 1.90 -6.68 -23.73
C LYS A 35 2.01 -6.97 -22.24
N SER A 36 1.09 -7.76 -21.65
CA SER A 36 1.10 -8.05 -20.22
C SER A 36 2.33 -8.87 -19.81
N LYS A 37 3.01 -8.43 -18.73
CA LYS A 37 4.11 -9.17 -18.11
C LYS A 37 3.76 -9.41 -16.64
N PRO A 38 3.82 -10.65 -16.13
CA PRO A 38 4.19 -11.89 -16.85
C PRO A 38 3.11 -12.34 -17.84
N MET A 39 3.53 -12.97 -18.96
CA MET A 39 2.58 -13.55 -19.91
C MET A 39 1.75 -14.64 -19.25
N GLY A 40 0.48 -14.75 -19.63
CA GLY A 40 -0.41 -15.78 -19.08
C GLY A 40 -1.12 -15.37 -17.78
N GLN A 41 -1.13 -14.09 -17.42
CA GLN A 41 -1.92 -13.56 -16.31
C GLN A 41 -2.78 -12.37 -16.76
N CYS A 42 -3.95 -12.23 -16.11
CA CYS A 42 -4.81 -11.07 -16.32
C CYS A 42 -4.15 -9.82 -15.73
N PRO A 43 -3.90 -8.74 -16.52
CA PRO A 43 -3.27 -7.52 -15.99
C PRO A 43 -4.13 -6.75 -14.98
N VAL A 44 -5.43 -7.06 -14.87
CA VAL A 44 -6.36 -6.41 -13.94
C VAL A 44 -6.37 -7.08 -12.57
N CYS A 45 -6.48 -8.44 -12.54
CA CYS A 45 -6.61 -9.18 -11.28
C CYS A 45 -5.51 -10.23 -11.05
N GLN A 46 -4.54 -10.33 -11.96
CA GLN A 46 -3.40 -11.24 -11.87
C GLN A 46 -3.76 -12.74 -11.87
N THR A 47 -5.04 -13.08 -12.11
CA THR A 47 -5.47 -14.47 -12.25
C THR A 47 -4.79 -15.11 -13.46
N ALA A 48 -4.29 -16.34 -13.30
CA ALA A 48 -3.64 -17.09 -14.37
C ALA A 48 -4.62 -17.40 -15.52
N ILE A 49 -4.16 -17.25 -16.76
CA ILE A 49 -4.87 -17.63 -17.97
C ILE A 49 -4.42 -19.05 -18.30
N LEU A 50 -5.33 -20.01 -18.14
CA LEU A 50 -5.02 -21.46 -18.19
C LEU A 50 -4.71 -22.01 -19.60
N GLN A 51 -4.71 -21.18 -20.63
CA GLN A 51 -4.44 -21.59 -22.00
C GLN A 51 -2.95 -21.50 -22.35
N ALA A 52 -2.46 -22.49 -23.08
CA ALA A 52 -1.05 -22.59 -23.45
C ALA A 52 -0.53 -21.40 -24.28
N SER A 53 -1.42 -20.73 -25.03
CA SER A 53 -1.10 -19.55 -25.83
C SER A 53 -1.13 -18.23 -24.99
N GLY A 54 -1.64 -18.27 -23.75
CA GLY A 54 -1.91 -17.08 -22.95
C GLY A 54 -3.05 -16.19 -23.50
N ILE A 55 -3.69 -16.59 -24.60
CA ILE A 55 -4.80 -15.89 -25.26
C ILE A 55 -6.05 -16.77 -25.20
N PRO A 56 -7.15 -16.30 -24.57
CA PRO A 56 -8.39 -17.05 -24.49
C PRO A 56 -9.06 -17.16 -25.86
N ASP A 57 -9.68 -18.31 -26.13
CA ASP A 57 -10.43 -18.54 -27.36
C ASP A 57 -11.78 -17.82 -27.38
N MET A 58 -12.27 -17.36 -26.23
CA MET A 58 -13.59 -16.77 -26.11
C MET A 58 -13.59 -15.29 -26.46
N ASP A 59 -14.22 -14.93 -27.55
CA ASP A 59 -14.52 -13.54 -27.90
C ASP A 59 -15.65 -12.99 -27.02
N ASN A 60 -15.56 -11.74 -26.60
CA ASN A 60 -16.67 -11.08 -25.93
C ASN A 60 -17.68 -10.56 -26.95
N LEU A 61 -18.51 -11.49 -27.46
CA LEU A 61 -19.52 -11.20 -28.48
C LEU A 61 -20.52 -10.11 -28.02
N LEU A 62 -20.82 -10.05 -26.72
CA LEU A 62 -21.72 -9.03 -26.19
C LEU A 62 -21.12 -7.63 -26.37
N PHE A 63 -19.87 -7.43 -25.96
CA PHE A 63 -19.23 -6.11 -26.04
C PHE A 63 -18.99 -5.69 -27.50
N THR A 64 -18.57 -6.61 -28.35
CA THR A 64 -18.41 -6.36 -29.78
C THR A 64 -19.73 -5.92 -30.42
N SER A 65 -20.84 -6.63 -30.12
CA SER A 65 -22.18 -6.26 -30.60
C SER A 65 -22.62 -4.90 -30.06
N LEU A 66 -22.42 -4.62 -28.78
CA LEU A 66 -22.76 -3.34 -28.19
C LEU A 66 -21.94 -2.19 -28.78
N GLN A 67 -20.65 -2.37 -29.01
CA GLN A 67 -19.81 -1.38 -29.71
C GLN A 67 -20.33 -1.06 -31.11
N ALA A 68 -20.70 -2.07 -31.89
CA ALA A 68 -21.27 -1.88 -33.23
C ALA A 68 -22.58 -1.06 -33.15
N LYS A 69 -23.48 -1.40 -32.24
CA LYS A 69 -24.73 -0.66 -32.02
C LYS A 69 -24.50 0.78 -31.55
N LEU A 70 -23.55 1.01 -30.65
CA LEU A 70 -23.18 2.35 -30.20
C LEU A 70 -22.56 3.20 -31.31
N LYS A 71 -21.81 2.59 -32.24
CA LYS A 71 -21.30 3.30 -33.45
C LYS A 71 -22.47 3.78 -34.33
N VAL A 72 -23.51 2.94 -34.51
CA VAL A 72 -24.72 3.34 -35.24
C VAL A 72 -25.44 4.47 -34.50
N TYR A 73 -25.61 4.38 -33.19
CA TYR A 73 -26.22 5.43 -32.38
C TYR A 73 -25.46 6.76 -32.49
N LYS A 74 -24.11 6.73 -32.40
CA LYS A 74 -23.27 7.95 -32.59
C LYS A 74 -23.49 8.55 -33.97
N LYS A 75 -23.53 7.74 -35.05
CA LYS A 75 -23.86 8.25 -36.40
C LYS A 75 -25.18 8.95 -36.46
N ILE A 76 -26.21 8.42 -35.74
CA ILE A 76 -27.54 9.03 -35.69
C ILE A 76 -27.51 10.36 -34.94
N ILE A 77 -26.79 10.46 -33.82
CA ILE A 77 -26.64 11.70 -33.04
C ILE A 77 -25.87 12.76 -33.81
N ASP A 78 -24.74 12.36 -34.42
CA ASP A 78 -23.84 13.26 -35.11
C ASP A 78 -24.32 13.63 -36.53
N GLU A 79 -25.43 13.05 -37.01
CA GLU A 79 -26.00 13.19 -38.37
C GLU A 79 -25.01 12.85 -39.50
N VAL A 80 -24.08 11.94 -39.23
CA VAL A 80 -23.03 11.59 -40.21
C VAL A 80 -23.42 10.32 -40.94
N ASP A 81 -23.31 10.34 -42.27
CA ASP A 81 -23.52 9.18 -43.17
C ASP A 81 -24.92 8.50 -43.01
N LEU A 82 -25.96 9.28 -42.76
CA LEU A 82 -27.33 8.78 -42.67
C LEU A 82 -27.95 8.66 -44.08
N PHE A 83 -27.46 7.73 -44.89
CA PHE A 83 -28.00 7.50 -46.22
C PHE A 83 -28.80 6.18 -46.28
N CYS A 84 -29.91 6.23 -47.02
CA CYS A 84 -30.68 5.01 -47.34
C CYS A 84 -29.79 3.98 -48.02
N ASN A 85 -29.72 2.77 -47.47
CA ASN A 85 -28.87 1.70 -48.00
C ASN A 85 -29.25 1.30 -49.45
N ASN A 86 -30.53 1.43 -49.81
CA ASN A 86 -31.03 1.06 -51.15
C ASN A 86 -30.82 2.15 -52.20
N CYS A 87 -31.19 3.42 -51.91
CA CYS A 87 -31.24 4.45 -52.96
C CYS A 87 -30.31 5.66 -52.66
N LYS A 88 -29.52 5.65 -51.58
CA LYS A 88 -28.57 6.68 -51.19
C LYS A 88 -29.18 8.06 -50.89
N LYS A 89 -30.49 8.21 -50.82
CA LYS A 89 -31.15 9.40 -50.32
C LYS A 89 -31.03 9.51 -48.81
N ALA A 90 -31.39 10.65 -48.21
CA ALA A 90 -31.38 10.78 -46.75
C ALA A 90 -32.15 9.65 -46.03
N GLY A 91 -31.58 9.02 -45.05
CA GLY A 91 -32.15 7.97 -44.27
C GLY A 91 -32.97 8.55 -43.10
N GLU A 92 -34.26 8.29 -43.09
CA GLU A 92 -35.20 8.78 -42.07
C GLU A 92 -35.60 7.72 -41.07
N PHE A 93 -35.41 6.46 -41.42
CA PHE A 93 -35.76 5.29 -40.61
C PHE A 93 -34.56 4.37 -40.46
N TRP A 94 -34.41 3.78 -39.31
CA TRP A 94 -33.43 2.75 -39.02
C TRP A 94 -34.14 1.46 -38.58
N CYS A 95 -33.86 0.37 -39.28
CA CYS A 95 -34.41 -0.97 -38.99
C CYS A 95 -33.38 -1.73 -38.15
N SER A 96 -33.76 -2.13 -36.93
CA SER A 96 -32.88 -2.84 -36.01
C SER A 96 -32.59 -4.28 -36.44
N GLU A 97 -33.51 -4.91 -37.17
CA GLU A 97 -33.36 -6.30 -37.67
C GLU A 97 -32.45 -6.40 -38.89
N CYS A 98 -32.49 -5.40 -39.78
CA CYS A 98 -31.68 -5.35 -40.98
C CYS A 98 -30.37 -4.61 -40.77
N GLU A 99 -30.29 -3.78 -39.68
CA GLU A 99 -29.18 -2.87 -39.41
C GLU A 99 -28.95 -1.84 -40.53
N ASP A 100 -30.06 -1.48 -41.26
CA ASP A 100 -30.03 -0.60 -42.41
C ASP A 100 -30.84 0.68 -42.19
N PHE A 101 -30.37 1.74 -42.87
CA PHE A 101 -31.13 3.02 -42.96
C PHE A 101 -32.01 3.05 -44.22
N PHE A 102 -33.20 3.52 -44.10
CA PHE A 102 -34.17 3.68 -45.17
C PHE A 102 -34.71 5.12 -45.27
N CYS A 103 -34.86 5.63 -46.49
CA CYS A 103 -35.73 6.77 -46.74
C CYS A 103 -37.21 6.30 -46.68
N ILE A 104 -38.16 7.25 -46.63
CA ILE A 104 -39.60 6.93 -46.49
C ILE A 104 -40.10 5.97 -47.56
N THR A 105 -39.74 6.18 -48.85
CA THR A 105 -40.15 5.32 -49.94
C THR A 105 -39.61 3.91 -49.86
N CYS A 106 -38.29 3.76 -49.54
CA CYS A 106 -37.68 2.45 -49.39
C CYS A 106 -38.16 1.74 -48.13
N PHE A 107 -38.50 2.48 -47.09
CA PHE A 107 -39.08 1.91 -45.87
C PHE A 107 -40.49 1.36 -46.09
N GLU A 108 -41.35 2.08 -46.86
CA GLU A 108 -42.65 1.57 -47.23
C GLU A 108 -42.56 0.28 -48.06
N ALA A 109 -41.66 0.24 -49.04
CA ALA A 109 -41.37 -0.96 -49.80
C ALA A 109 -40.88 -2.10 -48.92
N HIS A 110 -39.94 -1.80 -48.00
CA HIS A 110 -39.36 -2.75 -47.04
C HIS A 110 -40.47 -3.38 -46.17
N ARG A 111 -41.42 -2.58 -45.68
CA ARG A 111 -42.55 -3.04 -44.89
C ARG A 111 -43.56 -3.90 -45.69
N CYS A 112 -43.81 -3.56 -46.95
CA CYS A 112 -44.76 -4.28 -47.81
C CYS A 112 -44.23 -5.63 -48.30
N TYR A 113 -42.94 -5.69 -48.65
CA TYR A 113 -42.37 -6.91 -49.24
C TYR A 113 -42.01 -7.99 -48.22
N LEU A 114 -41.70 -7.64 -46.99
CA LEU A 114 -41.22 -8.62 -46.03
C LEU A 114 -42.33 -9.33 -45.25
N LYS A 115 -43.65 -8.92 -45.36
CA LYS A 115 -44.80 -9.52 -44.64
C LYS A 115 -44.44 -10.06 -43.22
N ARG A 116 -43.43 -9.52 -42.64
CA ARG A 116 -42.91 -9.94 -41.32
C ARG A 116 -43.32 -8.89 -40.30
N ASP A 117 -44.36 -9.19 -39.54
CA ASP A 117 -44.84 -8.35 -38.41
C ASP A 117 -43.81 -8.11 -37.31
N SER A 118 -42.56 -8.54 -37.54
CA SER A 118 -41.45 -8.51 -36.55
C SER A 118 -40.36 -7.47 -36.81
N HIS A 119 -40.42 -6.72 -37.93
CA HIS A 119 -39.42 -5.69 -38.22
C HIS A 119 -39.86 -4.33 -37.69
N GLU A 120 -39.27 -3.92 -36.59
CA GLU A 120 -39.46 -2.60 -36.02
C GLU A 120 -38.45 -1.59 -36.53
N ALA A 121 -38.84 -0.77 -37.48
CA ALA A 121 -38.02 0.38 -37.84
C ALA A 121 -38.45 1.62 -37.05
N LYS A 122 -37.50 2.32 -36.51
CA LYS A 122 -37.73 3.58 -35.76
C LYS A 122 -37.31 4.78 -36.59
N ARG A 123 -38.02 5.90 -36.42
CA ARG A 123 -37.56 7.16 -37.04
C ARG A 123 -36.23 7.61 -36.40
N VAL A 124 -35.31 8.07 -37.23
CA VAL A 124 -34.04 8.62 -36.78
C VAL A 124 -34.24 9.74 -35.76
N MET A 125 -35.25 10.60 -35.95
CA MET A 125 -35.61 11.68 -35.04
C MET A 125 -36.01 11.18 -33.64
N ASP A 126 -36.78 10.09 -33.57
CA ASP A 126 -37.21 9.49 -32.31
C ASP A 126 -36.04 8.86 -31.55
N ILE A 127 -35.11 8.24 -32.27
CA ILE A 127 -33.85 7.69 -31.69
C ILE A 127 -32.99 8.82 -31.12
N ARG A 128 -32.90 9.96 -31.80
CA ARG A 128 -32.16 11.15 -31.33
C ARG A 128 -32.75 11.78 -30.10
N ALA A 129 -34.06 11.76 -29.98
CA ALA A 129 -34.74 12.28 -28.79
C ALA A 129 -34.61 11.37 -27.56
N GLY A 130 -34.22 10.12 -27.77
CA GLY A 130 -34.03 9.12 -26.72
C GLY A 130 -32.59 9.02 -26.20
N SER A 131 -32.38 8.13 -25.23
CA SER A 131 -31.05 7.83 -24.70
C SER A 131 -30.37 6.67 -25.44
N ALA A 132 -29.05 6.59 -25.37
CA ALA A 132 -28.30 5.43 -25.88
C ALA A 132 -28.75 4.13 -25.19
N THR A 133 -29.10 4.17 -23.92
CA THR A 133 -29.64 3.03 -23.17
C THR A 133 -30.99 2.55 -23.74
N ASP A 134 -31.87 3.46 -24.12
CA ASP A 134 -33.16 3.12 -24.72
C ASP A 134 -32.97 2.59 -26.14
N PHE A 135 -32.03 3.12 -26.88
CA PHE A 135 -31.64 2.58 -28.18
C PHE A 135 -31.11 1.14 -28.05
N LEU A 136 -30.17 0.86 -27.14
CA LEU A 136 -29.66 -0.49 -26.92
C LEU A 136 -30.73 -1.47 -26.40
N LYS A 137 -31.63 -1.03 -25.51
CA LYS A 137 -32.77 -1.86 -25.07
C LYS A 137 -33.72 -2.17 -26.20
N GLY A 138 -34.02 -1.19 -27.06
CA GLY A 138 -34.84 -1.37 -28.23
C GLY A 138 -34.25 -2.28 -29.31
N THR A 139 -32.95 -2.47 -29.32
CA THR A 139 -32.25 -3.40 -30.24
C THR A 139 -32.03 -4.78 -29.62
N ARG A 140 -32.52 -5.01 -28.39
CA ARG A 140 -32.38 -6.30 -27.70
C ARG A 140 -33.38 -7.30 -28.32
N GLY A 141 -32.84 -8.43 -28.78
CA GLY A 141 -33.65 -9.52 -29.35
C GLY A 141 -33.90 -9.44 -30.87
N THR A 142 -33.37 -8.39 -31.53
CA THR A 142 -33.49 -8.26 -32.99
C THR A 142 -32.46 -9.06 -33.76
N SER A 143 -31.38 -9.54 -33.11
CA SER A 143 -30.39 -10.41 -33.75
C SER A 143 -30.96 -11.81 -33.97
N ASN A 144 -31.20 -12.16 -35.22
CA ASN A 144 -31.61 -13.51 -35.62
C ASN A 144 -30.46 -14.49 -35.38
N LEU A 145 -30.71 -15.51 -34.55
CA LEU A 145 -29.82 -16.65 -34.48
C LEU A 145 -29.93 -17.42 -35.79
N PHE A 146 -28.81 -17.66 -36.45
CA PHE A 146 -28.77 -18.43 -37.68
C PHE A 146 -28.40 -19.88 -37.40
N CYS A 147 -28.82 -20.75 -38.32
CA CYS A 147 -28.54 -22.19 -38.24
C CYS A 147 -27.03 -22.43 -38.19
N SER A 148 -26.58 -23.28 -37.28
CA SER A 148 -25.16 -23.68 -37.15
C SER A 148 -24.67 -24.52 -38.31
N ASN A 149 -25.57 -25.06 -39.17
CA ASN A 149 -25.19 -25.83 -40.35
C ASN A 149 -24.65 -24.87 -41.44
N PRO A 150 -23.44 -25.11 -41.95
CA PRO A 150 -22.81 -24.26 -42.97
C PRO A 150 -23.67 -24.09 -44.25
N THR A 151 -24.46 -25.09 -44.61
CA THR A 151 -25.33 -25.05 -45.80
C THR A 151 -26.62 -24.25 -45.59
N HIS A 152 -27.00 -23.97 -44.34
CA HIS A 152 -28.21 -23.26 -43.96
C HIS A 152 -27.92 -21.94 -43.19
N LYS A 153 -26.79 -21.34 -43.42
CA LYS A 153 -26.36 -20.09 -42.68
C LYS A 153 -27.34 -18.92 -42.81
N SER A 154 -28.13 -18.87 -43.88
CA SER A 154 -29.14 -17.84 -44.09
C SER A 154 -30.49 -18.14 -43.40
N GLN A 155 -30.67 -19.35 -42.86
CA GLN A 155 -31.91 -19.73 -42.19
C GLN A 155 -31.87 -19.41 -40.70
N THR A 156 -32.96 -18.83 -40.19
CA THR A 156 -33.12 -18.54 -38.79
C THR A 156 -33.21 -19.81 -37.97
N ALA A 157 -32.41 -19.90 -36.91
CA ALA A 157 -32.50 -21.00 -35.96
C ALA A 157 -33.67 -20.75 -34.99
N SER A 158 -34.57 -21.73 -34.91
CA SER A 158 -35.71 -21.76 -33.98
C SER A 158 -35.60 -22.87 -32.94
N ILE A 159 -34.68 -23.81 -33.17
CA ILE A 159 -34.53 -25.04 -32.40
C ILE A 159 -33.11 -25.11 -31.82
N TYR A 160 -33.02 -25.56 -30.58
CA TYR A 160 -31.77 -25.83 -29.87
C TYR A 160 -31.68 -27.33 -29.56
N CYS A 161 -30.58 -27.94 -29.95
CA CYS A 161 -30.27 -29.31 -29.57
C CYS A 161 -29.39 -29.30 -28.29
N PRO A 162 -29.87 -29.84 -27.17
CA PRO A 162 -29.06 -29.85 -25.91
C PRO A 162 -27.90 -30.85 -25.98
N THR A 163 -27.98 -31.87 -26.84
CA THR A 163 -26.95 -32.94 -26.97
C THR A 163 -25.70 -32.44 -27.69
N CYS A 164 -25.85 -31.70 -28.79
CA CYS A 164 -24.73 -31.12 -29.53
C CYS A 164 -24.50 -29.62 -29.22
N GLU A 165 -25.33 -29.05 -28.37
CA GLU A 165 -25.28 -27.62 -27.92
C GLU A 165 -25.35 -26.61 -29.08
N LYS A 166 -26.08 -26.93 -30.13
CA LYS A 166 -26.18 -26.13 -31.35
C LYS A 166 -27.59 -25.62 -31.60
N ALA A 167 -27.62 -24.38 -32.10
CA ALA A 167 -28.83 -23.79 -32.64
C ALA A 167 -29.01 -24.22 -34.08
N MET A 168 -30.21 -24.63 -34.49
CA MET A 168 -30.51 -25.14 -35.82
C MET A 168 -31.87 -24.66 -36.32
N CYS A 169 -32.03 -24.66 -37.65
CA CYS A 169 -33.33 -24.42 -38.27
C CYS A 169 -34.23 -25.68 -38.20
N CYS A 170 -35.51 -25.54 -38.44
CA CYS A 170 -36.46 -26.65 -38.42
C CYS A 170 -36.07 -27.76 -39.39
N SER A 171 -35.56 -27.41 -40.60
CA SER A 171 -35.15 -28.41 -41.60
C SER A 171 -33.99 -29.28 -41.08
N CYS A 172 -33.00 -28.69 -40.44
CA CYS A 172 -31.89 -29.43 -39.85
C CYS A 172 -32.35 -30.34 -38.70
N ALA A 173 -33.29 -29.87 -37.86
CA ALA A 173 -33.84 -30.67 -36.77
C ALA A 173 -34.66 -31.86 -37.24
N LEU A 174 -35.43 -31.70 -38.34
CA LEU A 174 -36.24 -32.76 -38.94
C LEU A 174 -35.35 -33.84 -39.63
N LEU A 175 -34.18 -33.43 -40.15
CA LEU A 175 -33.24 -34.34 -40.83
C LEU A 175 -32.23 -34.97 -39.86
N ASP A 176 -32.21 -34.55 -38.62
CA ASP A 176 -31.33 -35.08 -37.59
C ASP A 176 -31.86 -36.42 -37.07
N SER A 177 -31.28 -37.51 -37.53
CA SER A 177 -31.64 -38.88 -37.09
C SER A 177 -30.87 -39.32 -35.83
N GLN A 178 -29.92 -38.53 -35.35
CA GLN A 178 -29.05 -38.90 -34.22
C GLN A 178 -29.54 -38.34 -32.88
N HIS A 179 -30.28 -37.25 -32.92
CA HIS A 179 -30.76 -36.57 -31.70
C HIS A 179 -32.29 -36.54 -31.66
N THR A 180 -32.84 -36.87 -30.51
CA THR A 180 -34.29 -36.97 -30.31
C THR A 180 -34.83 -35.85 -29.38
N SER A 181 -33.93 -35.14 -28.72
CA SER A 181 -34.32 -34.08 -27.75
C SER A 181 -34.04 -32.70 -28.34
N PHE A 182 -35.10 -31.98 -28.63
CA PHE A 182 -35.01 -30.59 -29.11
C PHE A 182 -35.82 -29.65 -28.24
N ARG A 183 -35.35 -28.41 -28.14
CA ARG A 183 -35.99 -27.35 -27.37
C ARG A 183 -36.24 -26.12 -28.25
N ASP A 184 -37.31 -25.42 -27.97
CA ASP A 184 -37.50 -24.08 -28.55
C ASP A 184 -36.39 -23.14 -28.11
N ILE A 185 -35.78 -22.44 -29.06
CA ILE A 185 -34.58 -21.61 -28.80
C ILE A 185 -34.87 -20.43 -27.88
N ARG A 186 -36.07 -19.86 -27.94
CA ARG A 186 -36.48 -18.74 -27.07
C ARG A 186 -36.72 -19.21 -25.63
N ALA A 187 -37.30 -20.41 -25.48
CA ALA A 187 -37.48 -21.04 -24.18
C ALA A 187 -36.13 -21.37 -23.53
N GLU A 188 -35.18 -21.94 -24.30
CA GLU A 188 -33.85 -22.26 -23.83
C GLU A 188 -33.04 -20.99 -23.49
N SER A 189 -33.15 -19.92 -24.29
CA SER A 189 -32.52 -18.65 -24.03
C SER A 189 -33.04 -18.02 -22.71
N ARG A 190 -34.35 -18.04 -22.46
CA ARG A 190 -34.94 -17.58 -21.20
C ARG A 190 -34.45 -18.39 -20.01
N ARG A 191 -34.46 -19.72 -20.11
CA ARG A 191 -33.94 -20.61 -19.06
C ARG A 191 -32.49 -20.26 -18.68
N ARG A 192 -31.60 -20.12 -19.67
CA ARG A 192 -30.19 -19.74 -19.45
C ARG A 192 -30.05 -18.36 -18.83
N GLN A 193 -30.90 -17.42 -19.22
CA GLN A 193 -30.89 -16.09 -18.67
C GLN A 193 -31.37 -16.05 -17.20
N GLU A 194 -32.37 -16.88 -16.85
CA GLU A 194 -32.84 -17.06 -15.48
C GLU A 194 -31.75 -17.72 -14.60
N GLU A 195 -31.05 -18.72 -15.14
CA GLU A 195 -29.91 -19.38 -14.49
C GLU A 195 -28.77 -18.40 -14.20
N LEU A 196 -28.35 -17.60 -15.18
CA LEU A 196 -27.35 -16.56 -15.01
C LEU A 196 -27.80 -15.48 -14.00
N SER A 197 -29.09 -15.14 -14.01
CA SER A 197 -29.65 -14.18 -13.04
C SER A 197 -29.66 -14.74 -11.61
N ALA A 198 -29.90 -16.03 -11.44
CA ALA A 198 -29.81 -16.71 -10.14
C ALA A 198 -28.37 -16.73 -9.63
N MET A 199 -27.42 -17.12 -10.48
CA MET A 199 -25.99 -17.08 -10.17
C MET A 199 -25.52 -15.66 -9.82
N SER A 200 -25.97 -14.66 -10.55
CA SER A 200 -25.64 -13.25 -10.25
C SER A 200 -26.15 -12.81 -8.88
N ARG A 201 -27.36 -13.24 -8.46
CA ARG A 201 -27.87 -12.95 -7.12
C ARG A 201 -27.06 -13.63 -6.02
N GLU A 202 -26.64 -14.87 -6.26
CA GLU A 202 -25.79 -15.60 -5.32
C GLU A 202 -24.41 -14.94 -5.20
N LEU A 203 -23.80 -14.57 -6.33
CA LEU A 203 -22.53 -13.88 -6.36
C LEU A 203 -22.57 -12.54 -5.61
N LYS A 204 -23.67 -11.77 -5.74
CA LYS A 204 -23.87 -10.53 -4.98
C LYS A 204 -23.92 -10.77 -3.47
N ARG A 205 -24.59 -11.85 -3.01
CA ARG A 205 -24.61 -12.22 -1.59
C ARG A 205 -23.23 -12.59 -1.07
N ASN A 206 -22.50 -13.43 -1.82
CA ASN A 206 -21.15 -13.82 -1.46
C ASN A 206 -20.21 -12.62 -1.42
N ARG A 207 -20.32 -11.70 -2.41
CA ARG A 207 -19.52 -10.47 -2.43
C ARG A 207 -19.72 -9.62 -1.17
N SER A 208 -20.95 -9.48 -0.70
CA SER A 208 -21.23 -8.73 0.54
C SER A 208 -20.50 -9.34 1.76
N GLY A 209 -20.41 -10.68 1.83
CA GLY A 209 -19.63 -11.35 2.87
C GLY A 209 -18.13 -11.06 2.80
N PHE A 210 -17.57 -11.07 1.58
CA PHE A 210 -16.15 -10.71 1.38
C PHE A 210 -15.88 -9.23 1.66
N GLU A 211 -16.79 -8.33 1.30
CA GLU A 211 -16.69 -6.89 1.60
C GLU A 211 -16.66 -6.64 3.13
N ALA A 212 -17.51 -7.35 3.88
CA ALA A 212 -17.52 -7.29 5.34
C ALA A 212 -16.20 -7.81 5.95
N ALA A 213 -15.75 -8.99 5.52
CA ALA A 213 -14.49 -9.56 5.99
C ALA A 213 -13.27 -8.67 5.64
N TYR A 214 -13.28 -8.06 4.46
CA TYR A 214 -12.24 -7.11 4.06
C TYR A 214 -12.20 -5.87 4.95
N ALA A 215 -13.37 -5.31 5.29
CA ALA A 215 -13.46 -4.18 6.22
C ALA A 215 -12.95 -4.54 7.62
N GLU A 216 -13.29 -5.73 8.14
CA GLU A 216 -12.77 -6.24 9.43
C GLU A 216 -11.24 -6.35 9.43
N LEU A 217 -10.66 -6.90 8.36
CA LEU A 217 -9.19 -7.01 8.23
C LEU A 217 -8.52 -5.64 8.13
N GLN A 218 -9.12 -4.67 7.46
CA GLN A 218 -8.61 -3.29 7.43
C GLN A 218 -8.62 -2.65 8.81
N ASP A 219 -9.69 -2.85 9.60
CA ASP A 219 -9.78 -2.34 10.96
C ASP A 219 -8.75 -3.01 11.89
N GLU A 220 -8.51 -4.31 11.70
CA GLU A 220 -7.48 -5.03 12.46
C GLU A 220 -6.08 -4.54 12.12
N ALA A 221 -5.77 -4.33 10.83
CA ALA A 221 -4.51 -3.75 10.38
C ALA A 221 -4.29 -2.36 11.00
N ALA A 222 -5.32 -1.50 10.99
CA ALA A 222 -5.26 -0.18 11.59
C ALA A 222 -5.09 -0.22 13.13
N ARG A 223 -5.66 -1.22 13.80
CA ARG A 223 -5.43 -1.45 15.24
C ARG A 223 -3.99 -1.87 15.53
N LEU A 224 -3.45 -2.77 14.71
CA LEU A 224 -2.06 -3.23 14.84
C LEU A 224 -1.06 -2.06 14.65
N GLU A 225 -1.27 -1.22 13.65
CA GLU A 225 -0.42 -0.04 13.43
C GLU A 225 -0.49 0.97 14.58
N ARG A 226 -1.67 1.18 15.17
CA ARG A 226 -1.82 2.03 16.36
C ARG A 226 -1.07 1.45 17.56
N ALA A 227 -1.26 0.17 17.86
CA ALA A 227 -0.58 -0.51 18.95
C ALA A 227 0.95 -0.46 18.78
N GLN A 228 1.45 -0.64 17.55
CA GLN A 228 2.87 -0.51 17.24
C GLN A 228 3.41 0.90 17.52
N ARG A 229 2.68 1.95 17.10
CA ARG A 229 3.09 3.35 17.37
C ARG A 229 3.10 3.66 18.87
N GLU A 230 2.05 3.30 19.57
CA GLU A 230 1.93 3.50 21.02
C GLU A 230 3.05 2.79 21.78
N THR A 231 3.34 1.53 21.42
CA THR A 231 4.42 0.77 22.05
C THR A 231 5.79 1.40 21.77
N ARG A 232 6.04 1.84 20.53
CA ARG A 232 7.29 2.54 20.17
C ARG A 232 7.45 3.85 20.94
N GLU A 233 6.38 4.60 21.11
CA GLU A 233 6.38 5.85 21.86
C GLU A 233 6.64 5.61 23.36
N LEU A 234 6.00 4.61 23.97
CA LEU A 234 6.25 4.18 25.34
C LEU A 234 7.71 3.77 25.57
N ILE A 235 8.28 3.00 24.63
CA ILE A 235 9.70 2.61 24.68
C ILE A 235 10.57 3.87 24.64
N GLY A 236 10.31 4.80 23.70
CA GLY A 236 11.05 6.07 23.61
C GLY A 236 11.00 6.88 24.89
N GLN A 237 9.83 7.07 25.45
CA GLN A 237 9.63 7.80 26.72
C GLN A 237 10.37 7.13 27.89
N ARG A 238 10.34 5.79 27.95
CA ARG A 238 11.04 5.06 29.01
C ARG A 238 12.56 5.18 28.88
N VAL A 239 13.07 5.05 27.67
CA VAL A 239 14.51 5.25 27.41
C VAL A 239 14.96 6.66 27.77
N GLU A 240 14.20 7.69 27.40
CA GLU A 240 14.51 9.07 27.79
C GLU A 240 14.50 9.28 29.31
N GLN A 241 13.56 8.67 30.02
CA GLN A 241 13.52 8.71 31.49
C GLN A 241 14.78 8.09 32.09
N LEU A 242 15.19 6.91 31.60
CA LEU A 242 16.39 6.22 32.08
C LEU A 242 17.66 7.02 31.77
N VAL A 243 17.76 7.59 30.57
CA VAL A 243 18.92 8.44 30.21
C VAL A 243 19.00 9.69 31.12
N ARG A 244 17.86 10.35 31.39
CA ARG A 244 17.82 11.50 32.31
C ARG A 244 18.23 11.12 33.73
N TRP A 245 17.78 9.95 34.19
CA TRP A 245 18.16 9.45 35.52
C TRP A 245 19.65 9.13 35.60
N ILE A 246 20.21 8.43 34.60
CA ILE A 246 21.64 8.09 34.54
C ILE A 246 22.50 9.37 34.51
N ARG A 247 22.13 10.38 33.70
CA ARG A 247 22.87 11.65 33.64
C ARG A 247 22.86 12.40 34.98
N ARG A 248 21.75 12.40 35.69
CA ARG A 248 21.67 13.00 37.03
C ARG A 248 22.61 12.29 38.01
N GLU A 249 22.61 10.97 38.00
CA GLU A 249 23.49 10.19 38.86
C GLU A 249 24.96 10.41 38.51
N GLU A 250 25.29 10.55 37.24
CA GLU A 250 26.62 10.94 36.77
C GLU A 250 27.06 12.29 37.33
N GLU A 251 26.21 13.31 37.22
CA GLU A 251 26.49 14.66 37.76
C GLU A 251 26.70 14.64 39.27
N GLU A 252 25.87 13.90 40.02
CA GLU A 252 26.02 13.75 41.44
C GLU A 252 27.32 13.06 41.85
N LEU A 253 27.66 11.97 41.15
CA LEU A 253 28.92 11.24 41.42
C LEU A 253 30.15 12.07 41.09
N LEU A 254 30.15 12.80 39.99
CA LEU A 254 31.26 13.71 39.64
C LEU A 254 31.38 14.83 40.67
N GLY A 255 30.27 15.43 41.12
CA GLY A 255 30.27 16.44 42.19
C GLY A 255 30.85 15.91 43.52
N LEU A 256 30.52 14.66 43.88
CA LEU A 256 31.13 14.00 45.07
C LEU A 256 32.60 13.81 44.92
N VAL A 257 33.10 13.39 43.77
CA VAL A 257 34.52 13.22 43.47
C VAL A 257 35.26 14.53 43.59
N GLU A 258 34.74 15.62 43.00
CA GLU A 258 35.35 16.96 43.05
C GLU A 258 35.39 17.51 44.48
N ALA A 259 34.29 17.39 45.24
CA ALA A 259 34.22 17.81 46.63
C ALA A 259 35.27 17.09 47.52
N ARG A 260 35.37 15.78 47.33
CA ARG A 260 36.34 14.95 48.08
C ARG A 260 37.79 15.28 47.71
N GLN A 261 38.07 15.53 46.44
CA GLN A 261 39.39 15.96 45.97
C GLN A 261 39.75 17.32 46.55
N GLU A 262 38.84 18.28 46.54
CA GLU A 262 39.09 19.62 47.10
C GLU A 262 39.31 19.56 48.60
N GLN A 263 38.51 18.78 49.34
CA GLN A 263 38.74 18.57 50.78
C GLN A 263 40.12 18.00 51.05
N GLY A 264 40.52 16.91 50.34
CA GLY A 264 41.83 16.31 50.47
C GLY A 264 42.95 17.26 50.11
N ARG A 265 42.80 18.10 49.10
CA ARG A 265 43.75 19.15 48.70
C ARG A 265 43.91 20.18 49.78
N GLN A 266 42.83 20.64 50.41
CA GLN A 266 42.88 21.63 51.52
C GLN A 266 43.53 21.07 52.77
N GLU A 267 43.32 19.79 53.11
CA GLU A 267 43.97 19.11 54.22
C GLU A 267 45.46 19.00 54.00
N LEU A 268 45.85 18.52 52.80
CA LEU A 268 47.27 18.44 52.42
C LEU A 268 47.96 19.79 52.41
N ALA A 269 47.30 20.85 51.91
CA ALA A 269 47.85 22.20 51.88
C ALA A 269 48.03 22.78 53.30
N ARG A 270 47.16 22.45 54.25
CA ARG A 270 47.34 22.82 55.67
C ARG A 270 48.54 22.14 56.27
N GLU A 271 48.68 20.85 56.03
CA GLU A 271 49.80 20.04 56.54
C GLU A 271 51.14 20.47 55.94
N LEU A 272 51.19 20.75 54.62
CA LEU A 272 52.39 21.28 53.96
C LEU A 272 52.83 22.60 54.58
N ARG A 273 51.90 23.54 54.82
CA ARG A 273 52.23 24.82 55.48
C ARG A 273 52.78 24.62 56.91
N ARG A 274 52.23 23.65 57.65
CA ARG A 274 52.73 23.29 58.98
C ARG A 274 54.14 22.78 58.93
N MET A 275 54.43 21.88 58.02
CA MET A 275 55.78 21.32 57.82
C MET A 275 56.80 22.35 57.34
N GLU A 276 56.40 23.24 56.40
CA GLU A 276 57.27 24.35 55.98
C GLU A 276 57.61 25.25 57.14
N GLY A 277 56.64 25.55 58.03
CA GLY A 277 56.88 26.34 59.22
C GLY A 277 57.90 25.69 60.17
N VAL A 278 57.81 24.36 60.35
CA VAL A 278 58.78 23.60 61.16
C VAL A 278 60.17 23.61 60.50
N LEU A 279 60.27 23.36 59.20
CA LEU A 279 61.50 23.36 58.45
C LEU A 279 62.22 24.74 58.52
N ARG A 280 61.48 25.84 58.33
CA ARG A 280 62.06 27.21 58.47
C ARG A 280 62.60 27.49 59.86
N ARG A 281 61.92 26.99 60.92
CA ARG A 281 62.43 27.11 62.29
C ARG A 281 63.70 26.31 62.51
N MET A 282 63.78 25.07 61.98
CA MET A 282 64.97 24.26 62.04
C MET A 282 66.16 24.90 61.31
N GLU A 283 65.97 25.39 60.08
CA GLU A 283 66.99 26.12 59.32
C GLU A 283 67.48 27.42 60.03
N ALA A 284 66.53 28.14 60.65
CA ALA A 284 66.94 29.33 61.44
C ALA A 284 67.73 28.98 62.65
N GLY A 285 67.42 27.86 63.34
CA GLY A 285 68.19 27.33 64.46
C GLY A 285 69.54 26.87 64.07
N GLU A 286 69.68 26.12 63.02
CA GLU A 286 70.98 25.66 62.46
C GLU A 286 71.86 26.85 62.09
N ARG A 287 71.32 27.84 61.37
CA ARG A 287 72.08 29.06 61.00
C ARG A 287 72.51 29.87 62.20
N LEU A 288 71.62 29.95 63.21
CA LEU A 288 71.97 30.71 64.46
C LEU A 288 73.12 30.01 65.18
N VAL A 289 73.06 28.70 65.40
CA VAL A 289 74.14 27.90 66.04
C VAL A 289 75.44 28.01 65.25
N GLU A 290 75.39 27.88 63.92
CA GLU A 290 76.58 28.03 63.08
C GLU A 290 77.25 29.39 63.20
N LYS A 291 76.42 30.49 63.22
CA LYS A 291 76.96 31.85 63.45
C LYS A 291 77.52 32.04 64.84
N MET A 292 76.89 31.47 65.88
CA MET A 292 77.43 31.51 67.25
C MET A 292 78.76 30.82 67.37
N ASN A 293 78.92 29.64 66.69
CA ASN A 293 80.19 28.91 66.71
C ASN A 293 81.34 29.65 65.97
N LEU A 294 80.99 30.41 64.91
CA LEU A 294 81.95 31.15 64.12
C LEU A 294 82.33 32.49 64.65
N TYR A 295 81.32 33.21 65.27
CA TYR A 295 81.55 34.65 65.65
C TYR A 295 81.12 35.00 67.05
N GLY A 296 80.57 34.08 67.83
CA GLY A 296 80.13 34.38 69.20
C GLY A 296 81.23 34.54 70.20
N THR A 297 81.21 35.56 71.03
CA THR A 297 82.11 35.75 72.20
C THR A 297 81.71 34.77 73.30
N GLU A 298 82.60 34.48 74.24
CA GLU A 298 82.35 33.60 75.40
C GLU A 298 81.10 34.09 76.20
N GLN A 299 80.95 35.41 76.36
CA GLN A 299 79.84 35.99 77.05
C GLN A 299 78.53 35.78 76.32
N GLU A 300 78.48 35.99 75.00
CA GLU A 300 77.24 35.82 74.21
C GLU A 300 76.80 34.34 74.19
N VAL A 301 77.78 33.44 74.12
CA VAL A 301 77.52 31.97 74.17
C VAL A 301 76.89 31.60 75.54
N MET A 302 77.46 32.08 76.62
CA MET A 302 76.99 31.85 78.02
C MET A 302 75.54 32.40 78.24
N ASP A 303 75.29 33.60 77.72
CA ASP A 303 74.00 34.29 77.94
C ASP A 303 72.89 33.71 77.04
N MET A 304 73.16 33.34 75.84
CA MET A 304 72.15 32.90 74.86
C MET A 304 71.95 31.37 74.77
N GLN A 305 73.00 30.59 75.13
CA GLN A 305 73.00 29.14 75.02
C GLN A 305 71.80 28.46 75.69
N PRO A 306 71.39 28.82 76.91
CA PRO A 306 70.26 28.16 77.56
C PRO A 306 68.96 28.33 76.79
N PHE A 307 68.64 29.52 76.28
CA PHE A 307 67.47 29.78 75.49
C PHE A 307 67.51 29.03 74.17
N ILE A 308 68.60 29.08 73.46
CA ILE A 308 68.77 28.38 72.17
C ILE A 308 68.67 26.84 72.36
N LYS A 309 69.25 26.31 73.41
CA LYS A 309 69.23 24.88 73.75
C LYS A 309 67.79 24.45 74.00
N ASP A 310 67.03 25.17 74.78
CA ASP A 310 65.61 24.82 75.03
C ASP A 310 64.77 24.83 73.73
N SER A 311 64.95 25.89 72.94
CA SER A 311 64.25 25.99 71.63
C SER A 311 64.64 24.88 70.67
N LEU A 312 65.91 24.49 70.58
CA LEU A 312 66.36 23.36 69.72
C LEU A 312 65.94 22.01 70.29
N GLN A 313 65.86 21.83 71.60
CA GLN A 313 65.35 20.61 72.21
C GLN A 313 63.82 20.41 71.87
N GLU A 314 63.06 21.52 71.86
CA GLU A 314 61.68 21.52 71.46
C GLU A 314 61.54 21.09 70.00
N LEU A 315 62.35 21.68 69.11
CA LEU A 315 62.39 21.28 67.70
C LEU A 315 62.78 19.81 67.48
N ARG A 316 63.78 19.29 68.25
CA ARG A 316 64.18 17.88 68.20
C ARG A 316 63.13 16.88 68.61
N ARG A 317 62.18 17.30 69.45
CA ARG A 317 61.07 16.43 69.86
C ARG A 317 59.96 16.34 68.79
N LEU A 318 59.95 17.27 67.80
CA LEU A 318 59.05 17.22 66.71
C LEU A 318 59.40 16.08 65.78
N GLN A 319 58.46 15.15 65.54
CA GLN A 319 58.60 14.07 64.57
C GLN A 319 57.63 14.32 63.40
N PRO A 320 58.04 14.11 62.17
CA PRO A 320 57.11 14.10 61.03
C PRO A 320 56.10 12.98 61.24
N ALA A 321 54.82 13.24 61.10
CA ALA A 321 53.77 12.21 61.12
C ALA A 321 54.11 11.14 60.12
N ALA A 322 54.07 9.87 60.56
CA ALA A 322 54.36 8.72 59.69
C ALA A 322 53.40 8.72 58.47
N ALA A 323 53.91 8.39 57.29
CA ALA A 323 53.13 8.40 56.05
C ALA A 323 51.91 7.45 56.10
N GLY A 324 51.91 6.47 57.00
CA GLY A 324 50.80 5.53 57.21
C GLY A 324 49.70 5.97 58.14
N GLU A 325 49.94 7.02 58.98
CA GLU A 325 48.91 7.57 59.92
C GLU A 325 48.08 8.69 59.31
N ARG A 326 48.45 9.16 58.12
CA ARG A 326 47.66 10.14 57.40
C ARG A 326 46.49 9.37 56.79
N GLY A 327 45.22 9.62 57.25
CA GLY A 327 44.04 9.14 56.61
C GLY A 327 44.17 9.35 55.08
N GLN A 328 43.90 8.35 54.26
CA GLN A 328 44.04 8.49 52.82
C GLN A 328 43.14 9.63 52.33
N PRO A 329 43.72 10.81 52.02
CA PRO A 329 42.91 11.93 51.51
C PRO A 329 42.44 11.50 50.13
N GLY A 330 41.13 11.37 49.95
CA GLY A 330 40.50 11.02 48.65
C GLY A 330 40.03 9.58 48.55
N ASP A 331 39.64 8.96 49.66
CA ASP A 331 38.92 7.67 49.56
C ASP A 331 37.60 7.85 48.78
N MET A 332 37.59 7.22 47.58
CA MET A 332 36.45 7.22 46.64
C MET A 332 35.61 5.93 46.74
N ALA A 333 35.68 5.23 47.89
CA ALA A 333 34.99 3.94 48.07
C ALA A 333 33.47 4.08 47.93
N GLU A 334 32.92 5.18 48.47
CA GLU A 334 31.49 5.50 48.38
C GLU A 334 31.04 5.73 46.91
N CYS A 335 31.81 6.49 46.14
CA CYS A 335 31.53 6.74 44.71
C CYS A 335 31.62 5.44 43.89
N ARG A 336 32.58 4.55 44.18
CA ARG A 336 32.72 3.26 43.54
C ARG A 336 31.54 2.33 43.89
N ALA A 337 31.12 2.30 45.14
CA ALA A 337 29.99 1.50 45.59
C ALA A 337 28.67 1.96 44.92
N ARG A 338 28.43 3.28 44.84
CA ARG A 338 27.25 3.81 44.12
C ARG A 338 27.31 3.51 42.64
N LEU A 339 28.47 3.62 42.00
CA LEU A 339 28.64 3.28 40.58
C LEU A 339 28.36 1.79 40.29
N GLN A 340 28.71 0.90 41.23
CA GLN A 340 28.42 -0.53 41.10
C GLN A 340 26.95 -0.88 41.34
N ALA A 341 26.20 -0.01 42.00
CA ALA A 341 24.78 -0.21 42.30
C ALA A 341 23.85 0.35 41.18
N LEU A 342 24.39 1.09 40.24
CA LEU A 342 23.73 1.57 39.02
C LEU A 342 23.52 0.43 38.02
#